data_539275172369a7520e0efc2abbeebf12
#
_entry.id   539275172369a7520e0efc2abbeebf12
#
_cell.length_a   1.000
_cell.length_b   1.000
_cell.length_c   1.000
_cell.angle_alpha   90.00
_cell.angle_beta   90.00
_cell.angle_gamma   90.00
#
_symmetry.space_group_name_H-M   'P 1'
#
loop_
_entity.id
_entity.type
_entity.pdbx_description
1 polymer ?
#
loop_
_entity_poly.entity_id
_entity_poly.type
_entity_poly.pdbx_seq_one_letter_code
_entity_poly.pdbx_strand_id
1 'polypeptide(L)'
;MERESSKLTRLSVLPQLKIQLQDVRPEGIPNKREIHSIWERKIDLDLNRTYLVRGASGRGKSTFLHILLGIRRNYSGQVLLGEENIRRFCSDKWALIRQNTLAMVFQDLRLLGELTARENLSIKTRLAESPQSKQIEELAERLGVKEQLEQPCHLLSFGQQQRLAILRALLQPFRALLLDEPFSHLDPDNSRICLDLILEICEERNAGLFLATLDDDYGLNPDQELRV
;
A
#
# COMPACT_ATOMS: atom_id res chain seq x y z
N MET A 1 -15.04 23.29 -19.22
CA MET A 1 -13.80 22.76 -18.61
C MET A 1 -13.66 23.07 -17.12
N GLU A 2 -14.24 24.15 -16.58
CA GLU A 2 -14.12 24.51 -15.14
C GLU A 2 -15.03 23.73 -14.17
N ARG A 3 -16.05 23.04 -14.65
CA ARG A 3 -17.01 22.31 -13.78
C ARG A 3 -16.57 20.90 -13.38
N GLU A 4 -15.58 20.29 -14.03
CA GLU A 4 -15.06 18.98 -13.66
C GLU A 4 -13.90 19.05 -12.65
N SER A 5 -13.10 20.13 -12.71
CA SER A 5 -12.03 20.37 -11.74
C SER A 5 -12.55 20.50 -10.30
N SER A 6 -13.76 21.07 -10.10
CA SER A 6 -14.35 21.25 -8.77
C SER A 6 -14.89 19.95 -8.12
N LYS A 7 -15.14 18.91 -8.90
CA LYS A 7 -15.57 17.59 -8.36
C LYS A 7 -14.41 16.74 -7.86
N LEU A 8 -13.21 16.93 -8.41
CA LEU A 8 -12.01 16.20 -8.03
C LEU A 8 -11.44 16.64 -6.67
N THR A 9 -11.64 17.91 -6.30
CA THR A 9 -11.21 18.46 -4.99
C THR A 9 -12.05 17.93 -3.81
N ARG A 10 -13.23 17.34 -4.06
CA ARG A 10 -14.11 16.80 -3.00
C ARG A 10 -13.72 15.41 -2.48
N LEU A 11 -12.79 14.68 -3.11
CA LEU A 11 -12.32 13.40 -2.58
C LEU A 11 -11.40 13.54 -1.36
N SER A 12 -10.89 14.75 -1.11
CA SER A 12 -10.04 15.04 0.07
C SER A 12 -10.82 15.29 1.36
N VAL A 13 -12.16 15.31 1.34
CA VAL A 13 -13.02 15.72 2.48
C VAL A 13 -14.08 14.66 2.81
N LEU A 14 -13.90 13.38 2.45
CA LEU A 14 -14.82 12.34 2.92
C LEU A 14 -14.34 11.80 4.28
N PRO A 15 -15.12 12.01 5.37
CA PRO A 15 -14.69 11.68 6.74
C PRO A 15 -14.50 10.18 7.01
N GLN A 16 -14.99 9.29 6.19
CA GLN A 16 -14.78 7.84 6.30
C GLN A 16 -14.84 7.17 4.92
N LEU A 17 -13.71 7.11 4.22
CA LEU A 17 -13.64 6.35 2.99
C LEU A 17 -13.50 4.86 3.35
N LYS A 18 -14.46 4.05 2.89
CA LYS A 18 -14.52 2.60 3.14
C LYS A 18 -14.34 1.82 1.85
N ILE A 19 -13.71 0.65 1.98
CA ILE A 19 -13.76 -0.38 0.94
C ILE A 19 -14.74 -1.46 1.42
N GLN A 20 -15.66 -1.87 0.56
CA GLN A 20 -16.59 -2.98 0.83
C GLN A 20 -16.33 -4.11 -0.14
N LEU A 21 -16.11 -5.30 0.39
CA LEU A 21 -16.12 -6.54 -0.40
C LEU A 21 -17.47 -7.21 -0.26
N GLN A 22 -18.07 -7.62 -1.38
CA GLN A 22 -19.35 -8.34 -1.39
C GLN A 22 -19.19 -9.61 -2.23
N ASP A 23 -19.13 -10.76 -1.56
CA ASP A 23 -18.99 -12.09 -2.15
C ASP A 23 -17.81 -12.21 -3.15
N VAL A 24 -16.69 -11.54 -2.81
CA VAL A 24 -15.52 -11.52 -3.66
C VAL A 24 -14.82 -12.86 -3.65
N ARG A 25 -14.58 -13.41 -4.84
CA ARG A 25 -13.79 -14.62 -5.03
C ARG A 25 -12.82 -14.44 -6.19
N PRO A 26 -11.50 -14.37 -5.91
CA PRO A 26 -10.49 -14.30 -6.96
C PRO A 26 -10.39 -15.60 -7.76
N GLU A 27 -10.17 -15.49 -9.07
CA GLU A 27 -9.85 -16.63 -9.91
C GLU A 27 -8.47 -17.19 -9.56
N GLY A 28 -8.35 -18.54 -9.58
CA GLY A 28 -7.07 -19.24 -9.35
C GLY A 28 -6.67 -19.41 -7.89
N ILE A 29 -7.48 -18.97 -6.92
CA ILE A 29 -7.28 -19.33 -5.52
C ILE A 29 -7.96 -20.68 -5.25
N PRO A 30 -7.26 -21.65 -4.58
CA PRO A 30 -7.83 -22.95 -4.27
C PRO A 30 -9.12 -22.84 -3.45
N ASN A 31 -10.10 -23.66 -3.81
CA ASN A 31 -11.43 -23.69 -3.19
C ASN A 31 -11.41 -24.41 -1.82
N LYS A 32 -10.52 -24.04 -0.90
CA LYS A 32 -10.61 -24.50 0.48
C LYS A 32 -11.39 -23.44 1.27
N ARG A 33 -12.65 -23.72 1.56
CA ARG A 33 -13.46 -22.91 2.48
C ARG A 33 -12.82 -22.97 3.86
N GLU A 34 -11.97 -22.02 4.16
CA GLU A 34 -11.55 -21.77 5.53
C GLU A 34 -12.66 -20.99 6.24
N ILE A 35 -13.08 -21.48 7.40
CA ILE A 35 -14.24 -20.96 8.16
C ILE A 35 -14.10 -19.45 8.45
N HIS A 36 -12.90 -18.91 8.40
CA HIS A 36 -12.60 -17.50 8.72
C HIS A 36 -12.04 -16.70 7.53
N SER A 37 -12.06 -17.23 6.30
CA SER A 37 -11.58 -16.49 5.12
C SER A 37 -12.46 -15.28 4.82
N ILE A 38 -11.82 -14.21 4.31
CA ILE A 38 -12.52 -13.00 3.84
C ILE A 38 -13.27 -13.23 2.52
N TRP A 39 -12.94 -14.31 1.80
CA TRP A 39 -13.55 -14.60 0.50
C TRP A 39 -15.00 -15.06 0.64
N GLU A 40 -15.83 -14.69 -0.33
CA GLU A 40 -17.26 -15.03 -0.37
C GLU A 40 -18.06 -14.51 0.84
N ARG A 41 -17.66 -13.32 1.37
CA ARG A 41 -18.33 -12.65 2.49
C ARG A 41 -18.54 -11.17 2.20
N LYS A 42 -19.42 -10.56 3.00
CA LYS A 42 -19.52 -9.10 3.07
C LYS A 42 -18.57 -8.61 4.16
N ILE A 43 -17.62 -7.73 3.76
CA ILE A 43 -16.63 -7.16 4.67
C ILE A 43 -16.52 -5.66 4.38
N ASP A 44 -16.58 -4.87 5.43
CA ASP A 44 -16.36 -3.44 5.39
C ASP A 44 -14.99 -3.12 5.99
N LEU A 45 -14.18 -2.36 5.26
CA LEU A 45 -12.82 -1.98 5.61
C LEU A 45 -12.71 -0.46 5.65
N ASP A 46 -12.47 0.10 6.82
CA ASP A 46 -12.22 1.53 6.98
C ASP A 46 -10.77 1.86 6.57
N LEU A 47 -10.59 2.89 5.72
CA LEU A 47 -9.25 3.27 5.26
C LEU A 47 -8.39 4.02 6.30
N ASN A 48 -8.85 4.10 7.54
CA ASN A 48 -8.11 4.69 8.66
C ASN A 48 -7.83 3.68 9.78
N ARG A 49 -8.01 2.37 9.50
CA ARG A 49 -7.73 1.28 10.46
C ARG A 49 -6.53 0.45 10.02
N THR A 50 -5.96 -0.24 10.99
CA THR A 50 -4.84 -1.16 10.80
C THR A 50 -5.33 -2.59 10.67
N TYR A 51 -4.98 -3.23 9.56
CA TYR A 51 -5.35 -4.60 9.22
C TYR A 51 -4.11 -5.47 9.05
N LEU A 52 -4.12 -6.62 9.70
CA LEU A 52 -3.13 -7.67 9.48
C LEU A 52 -3.73 -8.73 8.55
N VAL A 53 -3.17 -8.87 7.36
CA VAL A 53 -3.63 -9.83 6.33
C VAL A 53 -2.80 -11.10 6.42
N ARG A 54 -3.37 -12.16 6.98
CA ARG A 54 -2.70 -13.45 7.19
C ARG A 54 -3.16 -14.51 6.18
N GLY A 55 -2.24 -15.35 5.79
CA GLY A 55 -2.49 -16.51 4.95
C GLY A 55 -1.19 -17.17 4.52
N ALA A 56 -1.20 -18.49 4.38
CA ALA A 56 -0.06 -19.22 3.86
C ALA A 56 0.34 -18.73 2.45
N SER A 57 1.54 -19.06 1.99
CA SER A 57 1.98 -18.73 0.64
C SER A 57 0.98 -19.25 -0.41
N GLY A 58 0.70 -18.43 -1.43
CA GLY A 58 -0.28 -18.78 -2.48
C GLY A 58 -1.77 -18.69 -2.11
N ARG A 59 -2.12 -18.29 -0.88
CA ARG A 59 -3.52 -18.20 -0.41
C ARG A 59 -4.23 -16.90 -0.80
N GLY A 60 -3.55 -15.92 -1.35
CA GLY A 60 -4.21 -14.74 -1.89
C GLY A 60 -3.91 -13.41 -1.19
N LYS A 61 -2.90 -13.31 -0.31
CA LYS A 61 -2.50 -12.04 0.34
C LYS A 61 -2.21 -10.93 -0.69
N SER A 62 -1.25 -11.17 -1.58
CA SER A 62 -0.94 -10.24 -2.67
C SER A 62 -2.13 -10.02 -3.59
N THR A 63 -2.92 -11.07 -3.85
CA THR A 63 -4.15 -10.98 -4.65
C THR A 63 -5.15 -10.02 -4.03
N PHE A 64 -5.36 -10.10 -2.72
CA PHE A 64 -6.25 -9.20 -2.00
C PHE A 64 -5.78 -7.74 -2.13
N LEU A 65 -4.52 -7.46 -1.82
CA LEU A 65 -3.96 -6.11 -1.95
C LEU A 65 -4.03 -5.59 -3.40
N HIS A 66 -3.77 -6.45 -4.40
CA HIS A 66 -3.86 -6.10 -5.81
C HIS A 66 -5.30 -5.82 -6.26
N ILE A 67 -6.30 -6.50 -5.69
CA ILE A 67 -7.72 -6.18 -5.94
C ILE A 67 -8.04 -4.79 -5.38
N LEU A 68 -7.65 -4.50 -4.13
CA LEU A 68 -7.89 -3.19 -3.53
C LEU A 68 -7.24 -2.05 -4.35
N LEU A 69 -6.04 -2.29 -4.89
CA LEU A 69 -5.31 -1.33 -5.73
C LEU A 69 -5.83 -1.27 -7.19
N GLY A 70 -6.79 -2.14 -7.56
CA GLY A 70 -7.37 -2.19 -8.90
C GLY A 70 -6.43 -2.73 -9.98
N ILE A 71 -5.37 -3.44 -9.60
CA ILE A 71 -4.44 -4.10 -10.52
C ILE A 71 -5.02 -5.45 -10.95
N ARG A 72 -5.57 -6.23 -10.01
CA ARG A 72 -6.21 -7.50 -10.30
C ARG A 72 -7.71 -7.32 -10.45
N ARG A 73 -8.25 -7.75 -11.61
CA ARG A 73 -9.67 -7.61 -11.96
C ARG A 73 -10.41 -8.95 -12.12
N ASN A 74 -9.67 -10.07 -12.11
CA ASN A 74 -10.20 -11.42 -12.28
C ASN A 74 -10.72 -11.95 -10.95
N TYR A 75 -11.95 -11.59 -10.59
CA TYR A 75 -12.67 -12.07 -9.41
C TYR A 75 -14.18 -11.99 -9.65
N SER A 76 -14.97 -12.83 -9.00
CA SER A 76 -16.42 -12.68 -8.90
C SER A 76 -16.80 -11.77 -7.73
N GLY A 77 -18.08 -11.44 -7.59
CA GLY A 77 -18.55 -10.51 -6.55
C GLY A 77 -18.28 -9.05 -6.88
N GLN A 78 -18.33 -8.18 -5.87
CA GLN A 78 -18.18 -6.75 -6.04
C GLN A 78 -17.22 -6.17 -4.99
N VAL A 79 -16.46 -5.16 -5.40
CA VAL A 79 -15.66 -4.33 -4.50
C VAL A 79 -16.09 -2.88 -4.73
N LEU A 80 -16.45 -2.21 -3.64
CA LEU A 80 -16.85 -0.81 -3.66
C LEU A 80 -15.79 0.02 -2.95
N LEU A 81 -15.48 1.20 -3.50
CA LEU A 81 -14.75 2.26 -2.81
C LEU A 81 -15.73 3.42 -2.57
N GLY A 82 -16.11 3.62 -1.31
CA GLY A 82 -17.30 4.39 -0.98
C GLY A 82 -18.55 3.68 -1.51
N GLU A 83 -19.33 4.37 -2.33
CA GLU A 83 -20.55 3.81 -2.95
C GLU A 83 -20.32 3.28 -4.38
N GLU A 84 -19.12 3.44 -4.93
CA GLU A 84 -18.86 3.15 -6.32
C GLU A 84 -18.11 1.82 -6.51
N ASN A 85 -18.61 0.98 -7.44
CA ASN A 85 -17.95 -0.26 -7.79
C ASN A 85 -16.65 0.03 -8.56
N ILE A 86 -15.51 -0.45 -8.03
CA ILE A 86 -14.18 -0.21 -8.58
C ILE A 86 -13.97 -0.76 -10.00
N ARG A 87 -14.79 -1.72 -10.44
CA ARG A 87 -14.75 -2.24 -11.82
C ARG A 87 -15.15 -1.19 -12.85
N ARG A 88 -15.94 -0.18 -12.45
CA ARG A 88 -16.40 0.90 -13.32
C ARG A 88 -15.40 2.05 -13.43
N PHE A 89 -14.31 2.01 -12.67
CA PHE A 89 -13.32 3.07 -12.69
C PHE A 89 -12.51 3.04 -13.99
N CYS A 90 -12.46 4.17 -14.68
CA CYS A 90 -11.58 4.39 -15.80
C CYS A 90 -10.11 4.52 -15.36
N SER A 91 -9.20 4.53 -16.32
CA SER A 91 -7.76 4.63 -16.08
C SER A 91 -7.38 5.89 -15.29
N ASP A 92 -8.00 7.03 -15.62
CA ASP A 92 -7.71 8.31 -14.98
C ASP A 92 -8.15 8.32 -13.51
N LYS A 93 -9.33 7.76 -13.22
CA LYS A 93 -9.78 7.61 -11.84
C LYS A 93 -8.86 6.72 -11.02
N TRP A 94 -8.40 5.61 -11.59
CA TRP A 94 -7.41 4.74 -10.95
C TRP A 94 -6.06 5.43 -10.77
N ALA A 95 -5.62 6.26 -11.71
CA ALA A 95 -4.39 7.04 -11.57
C ALA A 95 -4.48 7.98 -10.37
N LEU A 96 -5.59 8.71 -10.22
CA LEU A 96 -5.83 9.61 -9.07
C LEU A 96 -5.91 8.86 -7.74
N ILE A 97 -6.57 7.70 -7.70
CA ILE A 97 -6.65 6.89 -6.47
C ILE A 97 -5.25 6.41 -6.05
N ARG A 98 -4.44 5.93 -6.99
CA ARG A 98 -3.07 5.48 -6.71
C ARG A 98 -2.10 6.61 -6.43
N GLN A 99 -2.43 7.83 -6.84
CA GLN A 99 -1.64 9.03 -6.55
C GLN A 99 -1.93 9.59 -5.16
N ASN A 100 -3.21 9.54 -4.70
CA ASN A 100 -3.65 10.33 -3.55
C ASN A 100 -4.36 9.53 -2.44
N THR A 101 -4.76 8.28 -2.71
CA THR A 101 -5.61 7.53 -1.77
C THR A 101 -4.99 6.21 -1.33
N LEU A 102 -4.42 5.44 -2.25
CA LEU A 102 -3.85 4.13 -1.96
C LEU A 102 -2.38 4.09 -2.36
N ALA A 103 -1.48 3.95 -1.39
CA ALA A 103 -0.07 3.67 -1.62
C ALA A 103 0.20 2.18 -1.45
N MET A 104 1.23 1.65 -2.12
CA MET A 104 1.60 0.24 -1.99
C MET A 104 3.10 0.02 -2.04
N VAL A 105 3.59 -0.84 -1.14
CA VAL A 105 4.87 -1.51 -1.25
C VAL A 105 4.61 -2.92 -1.77
N PHE A 106 5.15 -3.22 -2.94
CA PHE A 106 5.02 -4.52 -3.59
C PHE A 106 6.10 -5.49 -3.10
N GLN A 107 5.80 -6.77 -3.08
CA GLN A 107 6.77 -7.81 -2.72
C GLN A 107 8.01 -7.80 -3.65
N ASP A 108 7.82 -7.49 -4.95
CA ASP A 108 8.87 -7.33 -5.96
C ASP A 108 9.50 -5.93 -5.99
N LEU A 109 9.19 -5.09 -4.98
CA LEU A 109 9.66 -3.71 -4.74
C LEU A 109 9.38 -2.72 -5.88
N ARG A 110 9.36 -3.14 -7.14
CA ARG A 110 9.14 -2.32 -8.36
C ARG A 110 10.01 -1.07 -8.42
N LEU A 111 11.27 -1.21 -8.03
CA LEU A 111 12.28 -0.18 -8.23
C LEU A 111 12.80 -0.24 -9.67
N LEU A 112 13.11 0.91 -10.26
CA LEU A 112 13.78 1.01 -11.54
C LEU A 112 15.28 0.89 -11.29
N GLY A 113 15.86 -0.27 -11.59
CA GLY A 113 17.22 -0.65 -11.23
C GLY A 113 18.29 0.31 -11.74
N GLU A 114 18.14 0.79 -12.98
CA GLU A 114 19.07 1.71 -13.64
C GLU A 114 19.04 3.14 -13.09
N LEU A 115 17.96 3.50 -12.43
CA LEU A 115 17.83 4.81 -11.79
C LEU A 115 18.44 4.80 -10.40
N THR A 116 18.99 5.94 -9.99
CA THR A 116 19.44 6.15 -8.61
C THR A 116 18.26 6.03 -7.63
N ALA A 117 18.57 5.80 -6.36
CA ALA A 117 17.57 5.80 -5.31
C ALA A 117 16.79 7.13 -5.30
N ARG A 118 17.48 8.26 -5.39
CA ARG A 118 16.85 9.60 -5.45
C ARG A 118 15.92 9.75 -6.65
N GLU A 119 16.31 9.29 -7.81
CA GLU A 119 15.46 9.34 -9.00
C GLU A 119 14.21 8.49 -8.85
N ASN A 120 14.31 7.27 -8.28
CA ASN A 120 13.16 6.43 -7.95
C ASN A 120 12.18 7.12 -7.00
N LEU A 121 12.68 7.82 -5.99
CA LEU A 121 11.85 8.61 -5.05
C LEU A 121 11.22 9.81 -5.76
N SER A 122 11.97 10.49 -6.62
CA SER A 122 11.51 11.68 -7.34
C SER A 122 10.33 11.42 -8.27
N ILE A 123 10.15 10.20 -8.77
CA ILE A 123 8.97 9.82 -9.58
C ILE A 123 7.67 10.09 -8.79
N LYS A 124 7.65 9.76 -7.50
CA LYS A 124 6.46 9.95 -6.66
C LYS A 124 6.26 11.39 -6.24
N THR A 125 7.32 12.10 -5.88
CA THR A 125 7.23 13.50 -5.45
C THR A 125 6.81 14.44 -6.57
N ARG A 126 7.24 14.19 -7.81
CA ARG A 126 6.79 14.95 -8.99
C ARG A 126 5.31 14.77 -9.29
N LEU A 127 4.78 13.56 -9.09
CA LEU A 127 3.34 13.28 -9.25
C LEU A 127 2.49 13.95 -8.15
N ALA A 128 3.06 14.17 -6.96
CA ALA A 128 2.35 14.76 -5.82
C ALA A 128 2.44 16.30 -5.77
N GLU A 129 3.08 16.95 -6.76
CA GLU A 129 3.29 18.41 -6.81
C GLU A 129 3.95 19.00 -5.54
N SER A 130 4.67 18.18 -4.81
CA SER A 130 5.28 18.58 -3.53
C SER A 130 6.81 18.63 -3.67
N PRO A 131 7.46 19.79 -3.45
CA PRO A 131 8.91 19.87 -3.42
C PRO A 131 9.44 19.30 -2.10
N GLN A 132 9.92 18.06 -2.12
CA GLN A 132 10.23 17.33 -0.89
C GLN A 132 11.68 16.86 -0.80
N SER A 133 12.65 17.58 -1.35
CA SER A 133 14.06 17.19 -1.19
C SER A 133 14.45 17.03 0.29
N LYS A 134 14.01 17.95 1.15
CA LYS A 134 14.28 17.90 2.58
C LYS A 134 13.62 16.70 3.26
N GLN A 135 12.38 16.40 2.93
CA GLN A 135 11.67 15.24 3.46
C GLN A 135 12.30 13.91 2.99
N ILE A 136 12.78 13.84 1.75
CA ILE A 136 13.53 12.68 1.25
C ILE A 136 14.77 12.42 2.12
N GLU A 137 15.57 13.46 2.41
CA GLU A 137 16.77 13.34 3.22
C GLU A 137 16.45 12.87 4.66
N GLU A 138 15.46 13.50 5.30
CA GLU A 138 15.04 13.17 6.67
C GLU A 138 14.54 11.73 6.79
N LEU A 139 13.67 11.29 5.90
CA LEU A 139 13.14 9.93 5.92
C LEU A 139 14.20 8.89 5.51
N ALA A 140 15.08 9.23 4.56
CA ALA A 140 16.19 8.36 4.16
C ALA A 140 17.20 8.17 5.31
N GLU A 141 17.45 9.19 6.12
CA GLU A 141 18.29 9.11 7.29
C GLU A 141 17.67 8.19 8.36
N ARG A 142 16.38 8.38 8.65
CA ARG A 142 15.64 7.53 9.60
C ARG A 142 15.62 6.07 9.19
N LEU A 143 15.51 5.78 7.89
CA LEU A 143 15.54 4.42 7.34
C LEU A 143 16.97 3.90 7.06
N GLY A 144 18.02 4.67 7.36
CA GLY A 144 19.42 4.28 7.15
C GLY A 144 19.78 4.01 5.70
N VAL A 145 19.21 4.79 4.76
CA VAL A 145 19.49 4.68 3.30
C VAL A 145 19.93 6.01 2.67
N LYS A 146 20.28 7.00 3.49
CA LYS A 146 20.67 8.34 3.02
C LYS A 146 21.91 8.32 2.14
N GLU A 147 22.93 7.57 2.54
CA GLU A 147 24.19 7.45 1.79
C GLU A 147 24.03 6.73 0.45
N GLN A 148 22.92 6.00 0.28
CA GLN A 148 22.60 5.27 -0.94
C GLN A 148 21.80 6.10 -1.95
N LEU A 149 21.39 7.31 -1.61
CA LEU A 149 20.49 8.12 -2.45
C LEU A 149 21.01 8.36 -3.87
N GLU A 150 22.31 8.50 -4.04
CA GLU A 150 22.92 8.74 -5.35
C GLU A 150 23.39 7.46 -6.07
N GLN A 151 23.14 6.29 -5.47
CA GLN A 151 23.52 5.00 -6.07
C GLN A 151 22.37 4.45 -6.93
N PRO A 152 22.67 3.83 -8.08
CA PRO A 152 21.69 3.05 -8.85
C PRO A 152 21.08 1.91 -8.00
N CYS A 153 19.77 1.71 -8.11
CA CYS A 153 19.06 0.77 -7.24
C CYS A 153 19.52 -0.68 -7.39
N HIS A 154 20.01 -1.11 -8.58
CA HIS A 154 20.52 -2.45 -8.78
C HIS A 154 21.81 -2.75 -8.02
N LEU A 155 22.55 -1.73 -7.55
CA LEU A 155 23.75 -1.87 -6.73
C LEU A 155 23.46 -1.95 -5.23
N LEU A 156 22.23 -1.69 -4.82
CA LEU A 156 21.82 -1.73 -3.42
C LEU A 156 21.59 -3.17 -2.97
N SER A 157 21.89 -3.47 -1.70
CA SER A 157 21.45 -4.72 -1.08
C SER A 157 19.93 -4.82 -1.08
N PHE A 158 19.38 -6.03 -1.02
CA PHE A 158 17.94 -6.24 -1.06
C PHE A 158 17.24 -5.53 0.11
N GLY A 159 17.82 -5.55 1.32
CA GLY A 159 17.29 -4.81 2.47
C GLY A 159 17.32 -3.28 2.29
N GLN A 160 18.35 -2.74 1.61
CA GLN A 160 18.36 -1.31 1.24
C GLN A 160 17.28 -0.99 0.21
N GLN A 161 17.10 -1.86 -0.79
CA GLN A 161 16.02 -1.73 -1.77
C GLN A 161 14.64 -1.78 -1.10
N GLN A 162 14.43 -2.68 -0.13
CA GLN A 162 13.18 -2.77 0.63
C GLN A 162 12.90 -1.46 1.38
N ARG A 163 13.87 -0.94 2.14
CA ARG A 163 13.74 0.33 2.85
C ARG A 163 13.48 1.50 1.89
N LEU A 164 14.12 1.50 0.73
CA LEU A 164 13.89 2.49 -0.32
C LEU A 164 12.45 2.39 -0.91
N ALA A 165 11.93 1.18 -1.12
CA ALA A 165 10.57 0.98 -1.60
C ALA A 165 9.51 1.45 -0.58
N ILE A 166 9.77 1.23 0.72
CA ILE A 166 8.96 1.77 1.82
C ILE A 166 9.01 3.30 1.78
N LEU A 167 10.19 3.90 1.76
CA LEU A 167 10.37 5.35 1.66
C LEU A 167 9.60 5.94 0.48
N ARG A 168 9.70 5.32 -0.70
CA ARG A 168 8.98 5.76 -1.90
C ARG A 168 7.47 5.76 -1.72
N ALA A 169 6.91 4.78 -1.01
CA ALA A 169 5.48 4.72 -0.72
C ALA A 169 5.05 5.80 0.30
N LEU A 170 5.89 6.10 1.29
CA LEU A 170 5.63 7.11 2.30
C LEU A 170 5.68 8.55 1.76
N LEU A 171 6.42 8.80 0.67
CA LEU A 171 6.53 10.13 0.06
C LEU A 171 5.27 10.59 -0.69
N GLN A 172 4.39 9.69 -1.09
CA GLN A 172 3.13 10.08 -1.73
C GLN A 172 2.01 10.30 -0.70
N PRO A 173 1.00 11.12 -1.00
CA PRO A 173 -0.22 11.17 -0.20
C PRO A 173 -0.94 9.82 -0.22
N PHE A 174 -1.53 9.42 0.92
CA PHE A 174 -2.41 8.25 0.97
C PHE A 174 -3.41 8.34 2.13
N ARG A 175 -4.49 7.58 2.02
CA ARG A 175 -5.48 7.30 3.05
C ARG A 175 -5.35 5.86 3.56
N ALA A 176 -4.75 4.98 2.77
CA ALA A 176 -4.32 3.67 3.23
C ALA A 176 -3.03 3.25 2.54
N LEU A 177 -2.16 2.62 3.31
CA LEU A 177 -0.90 2.03 2.86
C LEU A 177 -1.03 0.51 2.83
N LEU A 178 -0.75 -0.07 1.67
CA LEU A 178 -0.79 -1.51 1.43
C LEU A 178 0.64 -2.05 1.42
N LEU A 179 0.95 -3.01 2.27
CA LEU A 179 2.28 -3.60 2.40
C LEU A 179 2.22 -5.10 2.12
N ASP A 180 2.92 -5.55 1.08
CA ASP A 180 2.98 -6.95 0.68
C ASP A 180 4.33 -7.55 1.06
N GLU A 181 4.39 -8.24 2.20
CA GLU A 181 5.59 -8.84 2.79
C GLU A 181 6.78 -7.86 2.87
N PRO A 182 6.59 -6.64 3.41
CA PRO A 182 7.53 -5.53 3.26
C PRO A 182 8.86 -5.71 4.01
N PHE A 183 8.93 -6.67 4.95
CA PHE A 183 10.07 -6.84 5.84
C PHE A 183 10.78 -8.20 5.68
N SER A 184 10.41 -8.98 4.65
CA SER A 184 10.87 -10.38 4.48
C SER A 184 12.39 -10.56 4.40
N HIS A 185 13.15 -9.51 4.09
CA HIS A 185 14.61 -9.55 3.96
C HIS A 185 15.31 -8.50 4.87
N LEU A 186 14.59 -8.00 5.87
CA LEU A 186 15.14 -7.12 6.89
C LEU A 186 15.41 -7.93 8.16
N ASP A 187 16.46 -7.57 8.87
CA ASP A 187 16.66 -8.02 10.22
C ASP A 187 15.59 -7.41 11.17
N PRO A 188 15.43 -7.96 12.38
CA PRO A 188 14.39 -7.50 13.31
C PRO A 188 14.49 -6.01 13.66
N ASP A 189 15.70 -5.46 13.81
CA ASP A 189 15.89 -4.06 14.17
C ASP A 189 15.47 -3.13 13.05
N ASN A 190 15.91 -3.42 11.80
CA ASN A 190 15.49 -2.66 10.62
C ASN A 190 13.99 -2.80 10.35
N SER A 191 13.41 -3.98 10.56
CA SER A 191 11.97 -4.20 10.43
C SER A 191 11.19 -3.32 11.40
N ARG A 192 11.64 -3.21 12.64
CA ARG A 192 11.04 -2.38 13.67
C ARG A 192 11.13 -0.89 13.34
N ILE A 193 12.32 -0.41 12.96
CA ILE A 193 12.52 0.99 12.53
C ILE A 193 11.56 1.34 11.38
N CYS A 194 11.42 0.46 10.40
CA CYS A 194 10.51 0.67 9.29
C CYS A 194 9.05 0.72 9.75
N LEU A 195 8.63 -0.23 10.60
CA LEU A 195 7.25 -0.29 11.09
C LEU A 195 6.91 0.92 11.95
N ASP A 196 7.79 1.31 12.88
CA ASP A 196 7.58 2.47 13.74
C ASP A 196 7.39 3.76 12.91
N LEU A 197 8.23 3.97 11.87
CA LEU A 197 8.09 5.10 10.96
C LEU A 197 6.79 5.04 10.15
N ILE A 198 6.39 3.87 9.68
CA ILE A 198 5.13 3.67 8.95
C ILE A 198 3.95 4.04 9.84
N LEU A 199 3.91 3.54 11.08
CA LEU A 199 2.82 3.80 12.02
C LEU A 199 2.72 5.28 12.38
N GLU A 200 3.85 5.94 12.64
CA GLU A 200 3.90 7.39 12.89
C GLU A 200 3.27 8.18 11.73
N ILE A 201 3.70 7.90 10.49
CA ILE A 201 3.17 8.61 9.32
C ILE A 201 1.69 8.27 9.06
N CYS A 202 1.25 7.03 9.32
CA CYS A 202 -0.16 6.65 9.24
C CYS A 202 -1.00 7.42 10.26
N GLU A 203 -0.53 7.57 11.49
CA GLU A 203 -1.19 8.33 12.55
C GLU A 203 -1.28 9.82 12.18
N GLU A 204 -0.18 10.45 11.79
CA GLU A 204 -0.15 11.85 11.34
C GLU A 204 -1.14 12.16 10.23
N ARG A 205 -1.33 11.20 9.30
CA ARG A 205 -2.23 11.35 8.14
C ARG A 205 -3.65 10.87 8.38
N ASN A 206 -3.94 10.32 9.56
CA ASN A 206 -5.18 9.59 9.83
C ASN A 206 -5.46 8.54 8.74
N ALA A 207 -4.45 7.77 8.38
CA ALA A 207 -4.47 6.79 7.31
C ALA A 207 -4.37 5.37 7.87
N GLY A 208 -5.02 4.41 7.21
CA GLY A 208 -4.95 3.01 7.59
C GLY A 208 -3.75 2.28 7.00
N LEU A 209 -3.52 1.08 7.54
CA LEU A 209 -2.45 0.18 7.16
C LEU A 209 -3.01 -1.20 6.86
N PHE A 210 -2.61 -1.80 5.74
CA PHE A 210 -2.87 -3.19 5.40
C PHE A 210 -1.52 -3.91 5.30
N LEU A 211 -1.15 -4.66 6.32
CA LEU A 211 0.09 -5.44 6.35
C LEU A 211 -0.18 -6.89 5.99
N ALA A 212 0.26 -7.34 4.83
CA ALA A 212 0.24 -8.73 4.45
C ALA A 212 1.56 -9.41 4.85
N THR A 213 1.46 -10.48 5.61
CA THR A 213 2.59 -11.26 6.11
C THR A 213 2.26 -12.75 6.17
N LEU A 214 3.28 -13.61 6.23
CA LEU A 214 3.10 -15.04 6.43
C LEU A 214 2.70 -15.35 7.88
N ASP A 215 3.59 -15.14 8.82
CA ASP A 215 3.40 -15.54 10.23
C ASP A 215 3.77 -14.44 11.22
N ASP A 216 4.73 -13.57 10.89
CA ASP A 216 5.24 -12.53 11.79
C ASP A 216 4.33 -11.30 11.74
N ASP A 217 3.92 -10.80 12.89
CA ASP A 217 3.18 -9.53 13.01
C ASP A 217 4.09 -8.33 13.32
N TYR A 218 5.37 -8.58 13.53
CA TYR A 218 6.38 -7.56 13.86
C TYR A 218 6.03 -6.72 15.10
N GLY A 219 5.18 -7.26 15.99
CA GLY A 219 4.65 -6.53 17.16
C GLY A 219 3.56 -5.51 16.83
N LEU A 220 2.97 -5.57 15.61
CA LEU A 220 1.83 -4.76 15.24
C LEU A 220 0.60 -5.14 16.07
N ASN A 221 -0.11 -4.14 16.60
CA ASN A 221 -1.42 -4.32 17.23
C ASN A 221 -2.53 -3.90 16.25
N PRO A 222 -3.05 -4.82 15.42
CA PRO A 222 -4.03 -4.48 14.40
C PRO A 222 -5.43 -4.28 15.01
N ASP A 223 -6.23 -3.38 14.40
CA ASP A 223 -7.65 -3.26 14.71
C ASP A 223 -8.43 -4.52 14.31
N GLN A 224 -7.94 -5.22 13.26
CA GLN A 224 -8.57 -6.44 12.77
C GLN A 224 -7.57 -7.33 12.02
N GLU A 225 -7.68 -8.66 12.24
CA GLU A 225 -7.03 -9.66 11.40
C GLU A 225 -7.96 -10.09 10.25
N LEU A 226 -7.39 -10.15 9.05
CA LEU A 226 -8.05 -10.65 7.84
C LEU A 226 -7.36 -11.93 7.37
N ARG A 227 -8.10 -13.01 7.23
CA ARG A 227 -7.57 -14.29 6.72
C ARG A 227 -7.95 -14.50 5.26
N VAL A 228 -6.96 -14.80 4.42
CA VAL A 228 -7.13 -15.02 2.98
C VAL A 228 -6.84 -16.46 2.58
#